data_6dfcd0630afe6953969e5113ed7ea23c
#
_entry.id   6dfcd0630afe6953969e5113ed7ea23c
#
_cell.length_a   1.000
_cell.length_b   1.000
_cell.length_c   1.000
_cell.angle_alpha   90.00
_cell.angle_beta   90.00
_cell.angle_gamma   90.00
#
_symmetry.space_group_name_H-M   'P 1'
#
loop_
_entity.id
_entity.type
_entity.pdbx_description
1 polymer ?
#
loop_
_entity_poly.entity_id
_entity_poly.type
_entity_poly.pdbx_seq_one_letter_code
_entity_poly.pdbx_strand_id
1 'polypeptide(L)'
;RIGKKEDQKELQEDLDRIMEWTDRWLLRLNPDKCKVMHIGHQMGTKYYLKGTTNTVELKEIKEERDLGLLVTCDMKVAAHCKKAAAKANAITGLINRHFKRLKRKDFLMLYKSFIRPHLEYSIQAWSPYLKKDVKCLEAVQRRATKLVMGMKKIRYEERLDRLGLTRLEKRRERGDLIETFKLLTAREGVGYEQFFSLAHTGHHLRGHSMKLSIKRSRLDIKKHFYSQRVVK
;
A
#
# COMPACT_ATOMS: atom_id res chain seq x y z
N ARG A 1 15.95 5.41 -13.36
CA ARG A 1 16.82 4.57 -12.52
C ARG A 1 18.21 5.21 -12.52
N ILE A 2 18.70 5.57 -11.35
CA ILE A 2 20.03 6.15 -11.20
C ILE A 2 21.04 5.00 -11.09
N GLY A 3 21.86 4.81 -12.11
CA GLY A 3 22.88 3.76 -12.18
C GLY A 3 24.29 4.30 -12.36
N LYS A 4 24.41 5.55 -12.85
CA LYS A 4 25.69 6.21 -13.17
C LYS A 4 25.73 7.61 -12.58
N LYS A 5 26.92 8.22 -12.57
CA LYS A 5 27.09 9.60 -12.11
C LYS A 5 26.39 10.61 -13.03
N GLU A 6 26.30 10.29 -14.32
CA GLU A 6 25.58 11.10 -15.30
C GLU A 6 24.09 11.20 -14.95
N ASP A 7 23.44 10.08 -14.60
CA ASP A 7 22.03 10.05 -14.22
C ASP A 7 21.75 10.94 -12.98
N GLN A 8 22.75 11.07 -12.09
CA GLN A 8 22.64 11.93 -10.90
C GLN A 8 22.65 13.41 -11.27
N LYS A 9 23.52 13.76 -12.22
CA LYS A 9 23.61 15.13 -12.72
C LYS A 9 22.31 15.51 -13.44
N GLU A 10 21.81 14.63 -14.29
CA GLU A 10 20.56 14.82 -15.02
C GLU A 10 19.38 15.04 -14.04
N LEU A 11 19.29 14.25 -12.96
CA LEU A 11 18.25 14.43 -11.94
C LEU A 11 18.40 15.76 -11.20
N GLN A 12 19.62 16.23 -10.92
CA GLN A 12 19.84 17.55 -10.33
C GLN A 12 19.41 18.67 -11.29
N GLU A 13 19.70 18.53 -12.58
CA GLU A 13 19.25 19.48 -13.61
C GLU A 13 17.72 19.50 -13.73
N ASP A 14 17.05 18.34 -13.57
CA ASP A 14 15.58 18.28 -13.53
C ASP A 14 15.01 19.01 -12.29
N LEU A 15 15.65 18.86 -11.12
CA LEU A 15 15.27 19.60 -9.92
C LEU A 15 15.45 21.11 -10.12
N ASP A 16 16.55 21.54 -10.74
CA ASP A 16 16.80 22.94 -11.03
C ASP A 16 15.72 23.51 -11.98
N ARG A 17 15.34 22.76 -13.02
CA ARG A 17 14.23 23.12 -13.93
C ARG A 17 12.87 23.23 -13.22
N ILE A 18 12.60 22.33 -12.26
CA ILE A 18 11.39 22.39 -11.44
C ILE A 18 11.41 23.67 -10.60
N MET A 19 12.54 24.02 -10.00
CA MET A 19 12.66 25.26 -9.22
C MET A 19 12.38 26.51 -10.06
N GLU A 20 12.97 26.61 -11.25
CA GLU A 20 12.71 27.70 -12.19
C GLU A 20 11.23 27.77 -12.59
N TRP A 21 10.60 26.61 -12.81
CA TRP A 21 9.16 26.54 -13.12
C TRP A 21 8.30 27.03 -11.96
N THR A 22 8.60 26.60 -10.72
CA THR A 22 7.85 27.01 -9.54
C THR A 22 7.99 28.51 -9.25
N ASP A 23 9.17 29.07 -9.46
CA ASP A 23 9.42 30.53 -9.33
C ASP A 23 8.62 31.31 -10.37
N ARG A 24 8.57 30.85 -11.63
CA ARG A 24 7.79 31.48 -12.72
C ARG A 24 6.29 31.52 -12.40
N TRP A 25 5.77 30.46 -11.75
CA TRP A 25 4.35 30.34 -11.42
C TRP A 25 4.03 30.80 -9.99
N LEU A 26 4.99 31.39 -9.28
CA LEU A 26 4.86 31.83 -7.88
C LEU A 26 4.40 30.71 -6.92
N LEU A 27 4.71 29.47 -7.23
CA LEU A 27 4.41 28.27 -6.45
C LEU A 27 5.66 27.86 -5.64
N ARG A 28 5.92 28.51 -4.52
CA ARG A 28 7.12 28.25 -3.73
C ARG A 28 7.08 26.85 -3.10
N LEU A 29 8.09 26.06 -3.40
CA LEU A 29 8.32 24.79 -2.70
C LEU A 29 8.78 25.09 -1.27
N ASN A 30 8.29 24.25 -0.32
CA ASN A 30 8.77 24.30 1.05
C ASN A 30 9.95 23.31 1.20
N PRO A 31 11.21 23.79 1.37
CA PRO A 31 12.38 22.93 1.45
C PRO A 31 12.33 21.93 2.61
N ASP A 32 11.72 22.30 3.74
CA ASP A 32 11.58 21.41 4.91
C ASP A 32 10.70 20.19 4.65
N LYS A 33 9.81 20.28 3.65
CA LYS A 33 8.95 19.18 3.22
C LYS A 33 9.55 18.36 2.10
N CYS A 34 10.56 18.89 1.40
CA CYS A 34 11.24 18.20 0.33
C CYS A 34 12.32 17.29 0.91
N LYS A 35 12.31 16.03 0.51
CA LYS A 35 13.20 15.00 1.05
C LYS A 35 13.65 14.07 -0.05
N VAL A 36 14.79 13.43 0.15
CA VAL A 36 15.28 12.39 -0.75
C VAL A 36 15.28 11.04 -0.04
N MET A 37 14.83 10.00 -0.75
CA MET A 37 14.91 8.62 -0.28
C MET A 37 15.54 7.74 -1.34
N HIS A 38 16.66 7.13 -1.00
CA HIS A 38 17.35 6.18 -1.88
C HIS A 38 16.73 4.80 -1.75
N ILE A 39 16.26 4.22 -2.86
CA ILE A 39 15.68 2.88 -2.91
C ILE A 39 16.64 1.95 -3.64
N GLY A 40 17.04 0.85 -2.99
CA GLY A 40 17.99 -0.13 -3.54
C GLY A 40 19.44 0.20 -3.22
N HIS A 41 20.34 0.12 -4.21
CA HIS A 41 21.74 0.44 -4.00
C HIS A 41 21.93 1.95 -3.80
N GLN A 42 22.50 2.30 -2.66
CA GLN A 42 22.80 3.69 -2.32
C GLN A 42 24.11 4.11 -3.00
N MET A 43 24.08 5.19 -3.75
CA MET A 43 25.29 5.82 -4.30
C MET A 43 25.76 7.04 -3.48
N GLY A 44 25.15 7.29 -2.29
CA GLY A 44 25.55 8.37 -1.38
C GLY A 44 25.43 9.77 -1.99
N THR A 45 24.48 9.96 -2.91
CA THR A 45 24.29 11.23 -3.62
C THR A 45 23.48 12.23 -2.80
N LYS A 46 23.95 13.48 -2.85
CA LYS A 46 23.24 14.63 -2.27
C LYS A 46 22.55 15.39 -3.40
N TYR A 47 21.36 15.88 -3.12
CA TYR A 47 20.58 16.72 -4.02
C TYR A 47 20.25 18.04 -3.35
N TYR A 48 20.12 19.08 -4.16
CA TYR A 48 19.94 20.44 -3.69
C TYR A 48 18.75 21.10 -4.38
N LEU A 49 17.99 21.88 -3.63
CA LEU A 49 17.04 22.84 -4.19
C LEU A 49 17.73 24.20 -4.28
N LYS A 50 17.93 24.70 -5.50
CA LYS A 50 18.55 25.99 -5.77
C LYS A 50 17.44 27.03 -5.97
N GLY A 51 17.07 27.73 -4.90
CA GLY A 51 16.21 28.90 -4.99
C GLY A 51 16.99 30.14 -5.41
N THR A 52 16.29 31.23 -5.73
CA THR A 52 16.88 32.50 -6.15
C THR A 52 17.83 33.13 -5.12
N THR A 53 17.61 32.87 -3.84
CA THR A 53 18.40 33.43 -2.73
C THR A 53 19.19 32.38 -1.95
N ASN A 54 18.72 31.16 -1.86
CA ASN A 54 19.31 30.11 -1.01
C ASN A 54 19.35 28.76 -1.73
N THR A 55 20.45 28.03 -1.51
CA THR A 55 20.58 26.62 -1.89
C THR A 55 20.39 25.75 -0.63
N VAL A 56 19.45 24.81 -0.67
CA VAL A 56 19.13 23.94 0.47
C VAL A 56 19.42 22.49 0.09
N GLU A 57 20.24 21.80 0.86
CA GLU A 57 20.47 20.35 0.72
C GLU A 57 19.21 19.59 1.15
N LEU A 58 18.74 18.68 0.31
CA LEU A 58 17.61 17.82 0.60
C LEU A 58 17.98 16.79 1.67
N LYS A 59 17.17 16.72 2.71
CA LYS A 59 17.37 15.75 3.81
C LYS A 59 17.13 14.33 3.33
N GLU A 60 18.13 13.47 3.52
CA GLU A 60 17.97 12.03 3.28
C GLU A 60 17.11 11.39 4.38
N ILE A 61 16.16 10.57 3.95
CA ILE A 61 15.26 9.83 4.84
C ILE A 61 15.19 8.36 4.46
N LYS A 62 14.88 7.50 5.45
CA LYS A 62 14.73 6.05 5.25
C LYS A 62 13.27 5.62 5.10
N GLU A 63 12.35 6.45 5.54
CA GLU A 63 10.91 6.22 5.45
C GLU A 63 10.17 7.54 5.30
N GLU A 64 9.10 7.54 4.54
CA GLU A 64 8.20 8.69 4.35
C GLU A 64 6.76 8.23 4.22
N ARG A 65 5.86 9.12 4.58
CA ARG A 65 4.43 8.90 4.40
C ARG A 65 3.96 9.58 3.12
N ASP A 66 3.64 8.78 2.12
CA ASP A 66 3.07 9.24 0.86
C ASP A 66 1.65 8.71 0.68
N LEU A 67 0.70 9.59 0.31
CA LEU A 67 -0.74 9.29 0.10
C LEU A 67 -1.35 8.38 1.20
N GLY A 68 -0.88 8.54 2.43
CA GLY A 68 -1.34 7.74 3.59
C GLY A 68 -0.59 6.43 3.82
N LEU A 69 0.26 6.01 2.89
CA LEU A 69 1.10 4.83 3.01
C LEU A 69 2.45 5.19 3.62
N LEU A 70 3.01 4.28 4.41
CA LEU A 70 4.39 4.40 4.88
C LEU A 70 5.28 3.63 3.90
N VAL A 71 6.08 4.36 3.14
CA VAL A 71 7.06 3.82 2.20
C VAL A 71 8.43 3.82 2.87
N THR A 72 9.18 2.76 2.72
CA THR A 72 10.52 2.59 3.28
C THR A 72 11.55 2.37 2.19
N CYS A 73 12.81 2.77 2.42
CA CYS A 73 13.89 2.65 1.43
C CYS A 73 14.17 1.19 1.01
N ASP A 74 13.81 0.21 1.84
CA ASP A 74 13.88 -1.23 1.50
C ASP A 74 12.60 -1.77 0.86
N MET A 75 11.60 -0.91 0.61
CA MET A 75 10.29 -1.24 0.02
C MET A 75 9.52 -2.35 0.77
N LYS A 76 9.88 -2.64 2.04
CA LYS A 76 9.17 -3.62 2.85
C LYS A 76 7.92 -3.03 3.48
N VAL A 77 6.84 -3.78 3.47
CA VAL A 77 5.53 -3.33 3.96
C VAL A 77 5.34 -3.51 5.47
N ALA A 78 6.30 -4.11 6.17
CA ALA A 78 6.17 -4.46 7.60
C ALA A 78 5.93 -3.24 8.50
N ALA A 79 6.61 -2.12 8.23
CA ALA A 79 6.44 -0.87 8.99
C ALA A 79 5.02 -0.31 8.80
N HIS A 80 4.52 -0.31 7.55
CA HIS A 80 3.14 0.12 7.25
C HIS A 80 2.11 -0.81 7.92
N CYS A 81 2.28 -2.13 7.86
CA CYS A 81 1.39 -3.10 8.52
C CYS A 81 1.28 -2.84 10.04
N LYS A 82 2.41 -2.58 10.70
CA LYS A 82 2.42 -2.24 12.14
C LYS A 82 1.67 -0.93 12.41
N LYS A 83 1.88 0.10 11.60
CA LYS A 83 1.22 1.40 11.74
C LYS A 83 -0.29 1.31 11.51
N ALA A 84 -0.72 0.61 10.47
CA ALA A 84 -2.12 0.33 10.19
C ALA A 84 -2.79 -0.46 11.33
N ALA A 85 -2.14 -1.52 11.81
CA ALA A 85 -2.62 -2.32 12.93
C ALA A 85 -2.70 -1.50 14.23
N ALA A 86 -1.71 -0.65 14.51
CA ALA A 86 -1.72 0.21 15.69
C ALA A 86 -2.90 1.19 15.67
N LYS A 87 -3.13 1.86 14.53
CA LYS A 87 -4.27 2.79 14.35
C LYS A 87 -5.61 2.07 14.51
N ALA A 88 -5.78 0.93 13.86
CA ALA A 88 -7.00 0.13 13.97
C ALA A 88 -7.22 -0.42 15.40
N ASN A 89 -6.15 -0.79 16.13
CA ASN A 89 -6.22 -1.19 17.53
C ASN A 89 -6.60 -0.03 18.45
N ALA A 90 -6.10 1.18 18.23
CA ALA A 90 -6.48 2.37 18.99
C ALA A 90 -7.99 2.63 18.88
N ILE A 91 -8.54 2.56 17.66
CA ILE A 91 -9.98 2.69 17.43
C ILE A 91 -10.76 1.55 18.10
N THR A 92 -10.26 0.30 18.00
CA THR A 92 -10.87 -0.84 18.70
C THR A 92 -10.92 -0.60 20.21
N GLY A 93 -9.87 -0.02 20.78
CA GLY A 93 -9.81 0.37 22.20
C GLY A 93 -10.82 1.48 22.55
N LEU A 94 -10.98 2.49 21.68
CA LEU A 94 -12.00 3.52 21.86
C LEU A 94 -13.40 2.92 21.88
N ILE A 95 -13.73 2.08 20.89
CA ILE A 95 -15.03 1.40 20.81
C ILE A 95 -15.28 0.56 22.09
N ASN A 96 -14.28 -0.19 22.57
CA ASN A 96 -14.41 -0.99 23.77
C ASN A 96 -14.64 -0.17 25.04
N ARG A 97 -14.09 1.05 25.13
CA ARG A 97 -14.30 1.95 26.26
C ARG A 97 -15.71 2.55 26.30
N HIS A 98 -16.22 2.94 25.14
CA HIS A 98 -17.52 3.63 25.06
C HIS A 98 -18.71 2.68 24.96
N PHE A 99 -18.53 1.47 24.42
CA PHE A 99 -19.61 0.52 24.20
C PHE A 99 -19.41 -0.76 25.01
N LYS A 100 -20.09 -0.88 26.15
CA LYS A 100 -19.96 -2.05 27.06
C LYS A 100 -20.68 -3.29 26.58
N ARG A 101 -21.74 -3.16 25.77
CA ARG A 101 -22.59 -4.25 25.26
C ARG A 101 -22.84 -4.07 23.76
N LEU A 102 -21.87 -4.46 22.93
CA LEU A 102 -22.00 -4.38 21.47
C LEU A 102 -22.81 -5.56 20.93
N LYS A 103 -23.97 -5.27 20.34
CA LYS A 103 -24.74 -6.23 19.56
C LYS A 103 -24.08 -6.43 18.21
N ARG A 104 -24.39 -7.56 17.53
CA ARG A 104 -23.83 -7.90 16.21
C ARG A 104 -23.97 -6.78 15.17
N LYS A 105 -25.17 -6.19 15.05
CA LYS A 105 -25.47 -5.14 14.07
C LYS A 105 -24.59 -3.90 14.28
N ASP A 106 -24.54 -3.42 15.53
CA ASP A 106 -23.79 -2.21 15.90
C ASP A 106 -22.28 -2.42 15.72
N PHE A 107 -21.79 -3.59 16.15
CA PHE A 107 -20.39 -3.96 15.91
C PHE A 107 -20.03 -3.96 14.43
N LEU A 108 -20.85 -4.58 13.57
CA LEU A 108 -20.57 -4.66 12.14
C LEU A 108 -20.53 -3.27 11.49
N MET A 109 -21.41 -2.37 11.91
CA MET A 109 -21.39 -0.98 11.45
C MET A 109 -20.09 -0.31 11.88
N LEU A 110 -19.76 -0.29 13.16
CA LEU A 110 -18.54 0.34 13.68
C LEU A 110 -17.26 -0.28 13.09
N TYR A 111 -17.21 -1.61 12.99
CA TYR A 111 -16.07 -2.32 12.44
C TYR A 111 -15.83 -1.97 10.96
N LYS A 112 -16.90 -2.02 10.15
CA LYS A 112 -16.80 -1.76 8.70
C LYS A 112 -16.48 -0.29 8.40
N SER A 113 -16.95 0.65 9.22
CA SER A 113 -16.76 2.09 8.99
C SER A 113 -15.46 2.63 9.59
N PHE A 114 -15.03 2.15 10.75
CA PHE A 114 -13.93 2.77 11.49
C PHE A 114 -12.68 1.90 11.65
N ILE A 115 -12.80 0.58 11.76
CA ILE A 115 -11.64 -0.30 11.99
C ILE A 115 -11.10 -0.84 10.67
N ARG A 116 -11.97 -1.47 9.87
CA ARG A 116 -11.58 -2.19 8.66
C ARG A 116 -10.93 -1.29 7.60
N PRO A 117 -11.36 -0.04 7.35
CA PRO A 117 -10.73 0.81 6.35
C PRO A 117 -9.22 1.01 6.58
N HIS A 118 -8.75 1.07 7.83
CA HIS A 118 -7.33 1.17 8.13
C HIS A 118 -6.53 -0.09 7.78
N LEU A 119 -7.18 -1.24 7.68
CA LEU A 119 -6.55 -2.53 7.38
C LEU A 119 -6.62 -2.89 5.89
N GLU A 120 -7.44 -2.15 5.13
CA GLU A 120 -7.71 -2.44 3.71
C GLU A 120 -7.44 -1.26 2.76
N TYR A 121 -7.13 -0.07 3.27
CA TYR A 121 -6.87 1.10 2.43
C TYR A 121 -5.68 0.86 1.51
N SER A 122 -5.88 1.04 0.19
CA SER A 122 -4.84 0.94 -0.85
C SER A 122 -4.02 -0.37 -0.82
N ILE A 123 -4.68 -1.50 -0.56
CA ILE A 123 -4.04 -2.82 -0.40
C ILE A 123 -3.22 -3.23 -1.62
N GLN A 124 -3.56 -2.74 -2.81
CA GLN A 124 -2.81 -3.00 -4.04
C GLN A 124 -1.35 -2.57 -3.90
N ALA A 125 -1.09 -1.47 -3.22
CA ALA A 125 0.26 -0.94 -3.04
C ALA A 125 1.08 -1.65 -1.96
N TRP A 126 0.44 -2.22 -0.92
CA TRP A 126 1.18 -2.69 0.27
C TRP A 126 0.77 -4.06 0.82
N SER A 127 -0.03 -4.86 0.14
CA SER A 127 -0.48 -6.15 0.67
C SER A 127 0.67 -7.01 1.19
N PRO A 128 0.66 -7.42 2.47
CA PRO A 128 1.75 -8.18 3.06
C PRO A 128 1.78 -9.62 2.53
N TYR A 129 2.99 -10.12 2.26
CA TYR A 129 3.24 -11.50 1.85
C TYR A 129 3.89 -12.34 2.96
N LEU A 130 4.56 -11.69 3.93
CA LEU A 130 5.15 -12.39 5.05
C LEU A 130 4.07 -12.79 6.07
N LYS A 131 4.07 -14.05 6.48
CA LYS A 131 3.10 -14.59 7.47
C LYS A 131 3.03 -13.77 8.77
N LYS A 132 4.15 -13.20 9.22
CA LYS A 132 4.20 -12.34 10.42
C LYS A 132 3.37 -11.07 10.25
N ASP A 133 3.41 -10.45 9.09
CA ASP A 133 2.71 -9.19 8.82
C ASP A 133 1.21 -9.44 8.55
N VAL A 134 0.88 -10.53 7.86
CA VAL A 134 -0.50 -11.02 7.73
C VAL A 134 -1.10 -11.29 9.11
N LYS A 135 -0.39 -12.00 10.00
CA LYS A 135 -0.82 -12.27 11.37
C LYS A 135 -0.99 -10.97 12.18
N CYS A 136 -0.14 -9.97 11.99
CA CYS A 136 -0.24 -8.67 12.65
C CYS A 136 -1.57 -7.98 12.37
N LEU A 137 -1.98 -7.93 11.11
CA LEU A 137 -3.27 -7.34 10.70
C LEU A 137 -4.46 -8.18 11.16
N GLU A 138 -4.38 -9.50 10.97
CA GLU A 138 -5.46 -10.42 11.36
C GLU A 138 -5.71 -10.43 12.88
N ALA A 139 -4.66 -10.18 13.69
CA ALA A 139 -4.79 -10.07 15.15
C ALA A 139 -5.70 -8.91 15.56
N VAL A 140 -5.75 -7.82 14.78
CA VAL A 140 -6.67 -6.70 15.03
C VAL A 140 -8.12 -7.17 14.87
N GLN A 141 -8.46 -7.83 13.76
CA GLN A 141 -9.81 -8.38 13.53
C GLN A 141 -10.16 -9.42 14.58
N ARG A 142 -9.21 -10.30 14.94
CA ARG A 142 -9.38 -11.31 16.00
C ARG A 142 -9.69 -10.68 17.35
N ARG A 143 -9.08 -9.54 17.68
CA ARG A 143 -9.35 -8.77 18.90
C ARG A 143 -10.70 -8.06 18.80
N ALA A 144 -10.97 -7.36 17.72
CA ALA A 144 -12.18 -6.59 17.52
C ALA A 144 -13.44 -7.48 17.61
N THR A 145 -13.45 -8.66 16.99
CA THR A 145 -14.59 -9.58 17.01
C THR A 145 -14.92 -10.11 18.42
N LYS A 146 -13.99 -10.02 19.40
CA LYS A 146 -14.26 -10.37 20.80
C LYS A 146 -15.10 -9.33 21.54
N LEU A 147 -15.26 -8.11 20.99
CA LEU A 147 -16.06 -7.05 21.59
C LEU A 147 -17.57 -7.34 21.51
N VAL A 148 -17.97 -8.20 20.58
CA VAL A 148 -19.37 -8.57 20.41
C VAL A 148 -19.84 -9.41 21.61
N MET A 149 -20.99 -9.04 22.15
CA MET A 149 -21.59 -9.71 23.30
C MET A 149 -21.72 -11.22 23.02
N GLY A 150 -21.29 -12.03 23.99
CA GLY A 150 -21.32 -13.50 23.91
C GLY A 150 -20.21 -14.14 23.06
N MET A 151 -19.35 -13.36 22.36
CA MET A 151 -18.37 -13.94 21.44
C MET A 151 -16.95 -14.09 22.02
N LYS A 152 -16.69 -13.62 23.24
CA LYS A 152 -15.35 -13.61 23.84
C LYS A 152 -14.69 -14.98 23.93
N LYS A 153 -15.48 -16.02 24.26
CA LYS A 153 -15.01 -17.41 24.44
C LYS A 153 -15.12 -18.27 23.16
N ILE A 154 -15.73 -17.75 22.10
CA ILE A 154 -15.95 -18.48 20.85
C ILE A 154 -14.66 -18.50 20.02
N ARG A 155 -14.40 -19.59 19.29
CA ARG A 155 -13.27 -19.71 18.36
C ARG A 155 -13.35 -18.65 17.27
N TYR A 156 -12.20 -18.22 16.76
CA TYR A 156 -12.13 -17.09 15.83
C TYR A 156 -12.89 -17.35 14.53
N GLU A 157 -12.70 -18.51 13.95
CA GLU A 157 -13.37 -18.93 12.72
C GLU A 157 -14.89 -18.88 12.87
N GLU A 158 -15.39 -19.43 13.93
CA GLU A 158 -16.82 -19.43 14.26
C GLU A 158 -17.36 -18.01 14.50
N ARG A 159 -16.55 -17.11 15.10
CA ARG A 159 -16.93 -15.70 15.21
C ARG A 159 -17.08 -15.04 13.85
N LEU A 160 -16.17 -15.34 12.91
CA LEU A 160 -16.26 -14.82 11.55
C LEU A 160 -17.56 -15.29 10.88
N ASP A 161 -17.87 -16.56 10.94
CA ASP A 161 -19.09 -17.14 10.37
C ASP A 161 -20.35 -16.50 10.96
N ARG A 162 -20.44 -16.41 12.29
CA ARG A 162 -21.58 -15.77 12.98
C ARG A 162 -21.72 -14.29 12.63
N LEU A 163 -20.62 -13.60 12.34
CA LEU A 163 -20.62 -12.18 11.97
C LEU A 163 -20.80 -11.96 10.46
N GLY A 164 -20.68 -12.99 9.63
CA GLY A 164 -20.63 -12.86 8.18
C GLY A 164 -19.38 -12.09 7.72
N LEU A 165 -18.27 -12.31 8.41
CA LEU A 165 -16.96 -11.75 8.07
C LEU A 165 -16.06 -12.84 7.50
N THR A 166 -15.13 -12.44 6.67
CA THR A 166 -14.06 -13.28 6.14
C THR A 166 -12.70 -12.84 6.70
N ARG A 167 -11.69 -13.68 6.62
CA ARG A 167 -10.31 -13.30 6.95
C ARG A 167 -9.87 -12.13 6.07
N LEU A 168 -9.07 -11.23 6.65
CA LEU A 168 -8.54 -10.07 5.92
C LEU A 168 -7.65 -10.47 4.73
N GLU A 169 -6.96 -11.60 4.81
CA GLU A 169 -6.18 -12.14 3.71
C GLU A 169 -7.06 -12.41 2.49
N LYS A 170 -8.16 -13.18 2.64
CA LYS A 170 -9.13 -13.42 1.55
C LYS A 170 -9.77 -12.14 1.01
N ARG A 171 -9.97 -11.15 1.86
CA ARG A 171 -10.50 -9.86 1.43
C ARG A 171 -9.51 -9.08 0.59
N ARG A 172 -8.22 -9.14 0.92
CA ARG A 172 -7.15 -8.53 0.10
C ARG A 172 -7.07 -9.19 -1.27
N GLU A 173 -7.06 -10.53 -1.32
CA GLU A 173 -7.10 -11.28 -2.60
C GLU A 173 -8.31 -10.87 -3.45
N ARG A 174 -9.49 -10.82 -2.84
CA ARG A 174 -10.69 -10.36 -3.54
C ARG A 174 -10.57 -8.91 -4.01
N GLY A 175 -9.99 -8.01 -3.20
CA GLY A 175 -9.76 -6.62 -3.59
C GLY A 175 -8.83 -6.51 -4.80
N ASP A 176 -7.75 -7.28 -4.79
CA ASP A 176 -6.82 -7.36 -5.91
C ASP A 176 -7.50 -7.86 -7.21
N LEU A 177 -8.33 -8.90 -7.12
CA LEU A 177 -9.06 -9.43 -8.27
C LEU A 177 -10.10 -8.43 -8.82
N ILE A 178 -10.82 -7.74 -7.94
CA ILE A 178 -11.79 -6.70 -8.35
C ILE A 178 -11.07 -5.58 -9.08
N GLU A 179 -9.94 -5.11 -8.55
CA GLU A 179 -9.17 -4.04 -9.18
C GLU A 179 -8.59 -4.46 -10.53
N THR A 180 -8.07 -5.69 -10.62
CA THR A 180 -7.60 -6.26 -11.88
C THR A 180 -8.71 -6.33 -12.92
N PHE A 181 -9.90 -6.75 -12.51
CA PHE A 181 -11.07 -6.79 -13.41
C PHE A 181 -11.45 -5.39 -13.90
N LYS A 182 -11.45 -4.38 -13.03
CA LYS A 182 -11.76 -3.00 -13.40
C LYS A 182 -10.74 -2.44 -14.39
N LEU A 183 -9.44 -2.68 -14.16
CA LEU A 183 -8.38 -2.27 -15.08
C LEU A 183 -8.55 -2.94 -16.46
N LEU A 184 -8.75 -4.26 -16.50
CA LEU A 184 -8.90 -5.00 -17.75
C LEU A 184 -10.17 -4.65 -18.54
N THR A 185 -11.20 -4.17 -17.84
CA THR A 185 -12.48 -3.76 -18.45
C THR A 185 -12.60 -2.24 -18.66
N ALA A 186 -11.47 -1.51 -18.55
CA ALA A 186 -11.39 -0.05 -18.72
C ALA A 186 -12.39 0.73 -17.85
N ARG A 187 -12.70 0.23 -16.63
CA ARG A 187 -13.57 0.91 -15.67
C ARG A 187 -12.81 1.90 -14.78
N GLU A 188 -11.49 1.89 -14.86
CA GLU A 188 -10.61 2.88 -14.25
C GLU A 188 -10.03 3.78 -15.35
N GLY A 189 -9.70 5.03 -15.01
CA GLY A 189 -9.09 5.98 -15.97
C GLY A 189 -7.64 5.68 -16.35
N VAL A 190 -7.13 4.47 -16.01
CA VAL A 190 -5.75 4.04 -16.22
C VAL A 190 -5.74 2.77 -17.06
N GLY A 191 -4.92 2.73 -18.11
CA GLY A 191 -4.76 1.55 -18.95
C GLY A 191 -4.10 0.37 -18.22
N TYR A 192 -4.61 -0.84 -18.42
CA TYR A 192 -4.07 -2.06 -17.78
C TYR A 192 -2.63 -2.35 -18.21
N GLU A 193 -2.19 -1.85 -19.37
CA GLU A 193 -0.87 -2.08 -19.96
C GLU A 193 0.26 -1.59 -19.04
N GLN A 194 -0.02 -0.61 -18.19
CA GLN A 194 0.93 -0.11 -17.20
C GLN A 194 1.25 -1.16 -16.12
N PHE A 195 0.32 -2.08 -15.85
CA PHE A 195 0.45 -3.08 -14.79
C PHE A 195 0.62 -4.49 -15.32
N PHE A 196 -0.06 -4.82 -16.42
CA PHE A 196 -0.18 -6.18 -16.93
C PHE A 196 0.17 -6.27 -18.41
N SER A 197 0.58 -7.46 -18.82
CA SER A 197 0.70 -7.84 -20.22
C SER A 197 -0.22 -9.01 -20.47
N LEU A 198 -0.98 -9.00 -21.56
CA LEU A 198 -1.77 -10.15 -21.97
C LEU A 198 -0.85 -11.28 -22.43
N ALA A 199 -1.26 -12.52 -22.18
CA ALA A 199 -0.53 -13.68 -22.68
C ALA A 199 -0.75 -13.80 -24.19
N HIS A 200 0.34 -13.81 -24.96
CA HIS A 200 0.28 -14.14 -26.39
C HIS A 200 -0.01 -15.64 -26.53
N THR A 201 -1.23 -15.98 -26.83
CA THR A 201 -1.63 -17.36 -27.15
C THR A 201 -1.41 -17.60 -28.65
N GLY A 202 -0.18 -17.93 -29.03
CA GLY A 202 0.15 -18.32 -30.40
C GLY A 202 -0.49 -19.64 -30.86
N HIS A 203 -1.15 -20.35 -29.97
CA HIS A 203 -1.93 -21.55 -30.23
C HIS A 203 -3.31 -21.37 -29.63
N HIS A 204 -4.35 -21.85 -30.31
CA HIS A 204 -5.76 -21.85 -29.85
C HIS A 204 -5.98 -22.76 -28.63
N LEU A 205 -5.25 -22.46 -27.54
CA LEU A 205 -5.46 -23.13 -26.25
C LEU A 205 -6.79 -22.69 -25.64
N ARG A 206 -7.49 -23.61 -24.99
CA ARG A 206 -8.69 -23.30 -24.22
C ARG A 206 -8.40 -22.22 -23.16
N GLY A 207 -9.03 -21.08 -23.28
CA GLY A 207 -8.89 -19.94 -22.37
C GLY A 207 -9.59 -18.70 -22.92
N HIS A 208 -9.76 -17.67 -22.10
CA HIS A 208 -10.34 -16.42 -22.57
C HIS A 208 -9.24 -15.42 -22.99
N SER A 209 -9.62 -14.42 -23.79
CA SER A 209 -8.72 -13.41 -24.37
C SER A 209 -7.99 -12.52 -23.35
N MET A 210 -8.49 -12.45 -22.12
CA MET A 210 -7.91 -11.61 -21.03
C MET A 210 -6.92 -12.37 -20.15
N LYS A 211 -6.30 -13.44 -20.62
CA LYS A 211 -5.28 -14.17 -19.87
C LYS A 211 -4.05 -13.30 -19.68
N LEU A 212 -3.62 -13.15 -18.43
CA LEU A 212 -2.45 -12.35 -18.08
C LEU A 212 -1.16 -13.15 -18.17
N SER A 213 -0.09 -12.48 -18.60
CA SER A 213 1.25 -13.06 -18.68
C SER A 213 1.98 -12.98 -17.33
N ILE A 214 2.57 -14.09 -16.90
CA ILE A 214 3.39 -14.17 -15.68
C ILE A 214 4.82 -13.74 -16.02
N LYS A 215 5.31 -12.66 -15.40
CA LYS A 215 6.69 -12.21 -15.58
C LYS A 215 7.59 -12.84 -14.51
N ARG A 216 8.75 -13.35 -14.92
CA ARG A 216 9.77 -13.86 -13.99
C ARG A 216 10.40 -12.71 -13.19
N SER A 217 10.49 -12.84 -11.89
CA SER A 217 11.10 -11.84 -11.01
C SER A 217 12.13 -12.52 -10.08
N ARG A 218 13.32 -11.94 -9.94
CA ARG A 218 14.38 -12.44 -9.04
C ARG A 218 14.13 -11.99 -7.59
N LEU A 219 13.71 -10.74 -7.39
CA LEU A 219 13.51 -10.16 -6.06
C LEU A 219 12.14 -10.56 -5.49
N ASP A 220 12.11 -10.99 -4.25
CA ASP A 220 10.86 -11.37 -3.57
C ASP A 220 9.88 -10.22 -3.47
N ILE A 221 10.37 -9.00 -3.23
CA ILE A 221 9.54 -7.79 -3.25
C ILE A 221 8.79 -7.68 -4.59
N LYS A 222 9.50 -7.85 -5.72
CA LYS A 222 8.88 -7.76 -7.05
C LYS A 222 7.90 -8.89 -7.31
N LYS A 223 8.16 -10.11 -6.80
CA LYS A 223 7.23 -11.25 -6.92
C LYS A 223 5.89 -10.99 -6.24
N HIS A 224 5.88 -10.14 -5.22
CA HIS A 224 4.71 -9.81 -4.41
C HIS A 224 4.10 -8.45 -4.72
N PHE A 225 4.59 -7.73 -5.73
CA PHE A 225 3.91 -6.55 -6.24
C PHE A 225 2.55 -6.93 -6.83
N TYR A 226 1.60 -5.99 -6.76
CA TYR A 226 0.23 -6.17 -7.24
C TYR A 226 0.18 -6.85 -8.62
N SER A 227 0.92 -6.29 -9.60
CA SER A 227 0.97 -6.80 -10.97
C SER A 227 1.57 -8.22 -11.13
N GLN A 228 2.17 -8.79 -10.09
CA GLN A 228 2.75 -10.14 -10.13
C GLN A 228 1.97 -11.13 -9.25
N ARG A 229 1.54 -10.70 -8.04
CA ARG A 229 0.85 -11.61 -7.12
C ARG A 229 -0.55 -11.99 -7.59
N VAL A 230 -1.22 -11.11 -8.36
CA VAL A 230 -2.57 -11.36 -8.88
C VAL A 230 -2.58 -12.38 -10.01
N VAL A 231 -1.48 -12.51 -10.76
CA VAL A 231 -1.39 -13.37 -11.95
C VAL A 231 -0.97 -14.81 -11.59
N LYS A 232 -0.58 -15.05 -10.32
CA LYS A 232 -0.24 -16.38 -9.79
C LYS A 232 -1.48 -17.13 -9.36
#